data_ff828892f9e76ca89bd9cb8e04af8c80
#
_entry.id   ff828892f9e76ca89bd9cb8e04af8c80
#
_cell.length_a   1.000
_cell.length_b   1.000
_cell.length_c   1.000
_cell.angle_alpha   90.00
_cell.angle_beta   90.00
_cell.angle_gamma   90.00
#
_symmetry.space_group_name_H-M   'P 1'
#
loop_
_entity.id
_entity.type
_entity.pdbx_description
1 polymer ?
#
loop_
_entity_poly.entity_id
_entity_poly.type
_entity_poly.pdbx_seq_one_letter_code
_entity_poly.pdbx_strand_id
1 'polypeptide(L)' 'MESKIDLKKIDRKIQSLKETALELKAMADDFPAVYRNCARILASIKMLELNVSDLISE' A
#
# COMPACT_ATOMS: atom_id res chain seq x y z
N MET A 1 -17.59 22.52 2.63
CA MET A 1 -16.46 21.73 2.71
C MET A 1 -16.06 21.13 1.38
N GLU A 2 -14.84 21.06 1.22
CA GLU A 2 -14.27 20.62 -0.01
C GLU A 2 -14.34 19.13 -0.13
N SER A 3 -14.91 18.63 -1.14
CA SER A 3 -15.00 17.20 -1.31
C SER A 3 -14.03 16.68 -2.35
N LYS A 4 -13.12 17.53 -2.76
CA LYS A 4 -12.14 17.15 -3.74
C LYS A 4 -11.15 16.15 -3.19
N ILE A 5 -10.89 15.12 -3.95
CA ILE A 5 -9.92 14.10 -3.56
C ILE A 5 -8.53 14.55 -3.94
N ASP A 6 -7.62 14.52 -2.99
CA ASP A 6 -6.22 14.84 -3.25
C ASP A 6 -5.48 13.56 -3.61
N LEU A 7 -5.44 13.24 -4.88
CA LEU A 7 -4.85 11.99 -5.33
C LEU A 7 -3.35 11.88 -5.05
N LYS A 8 -2.64 12.99 -5.09
CA LYS A 8 -1.22 12.97 -4.79
C LYS A 8 -0.97 12.62 -3.33
N LYS A 9 -1.78 13.18 -2.45
CA LYS A 9 -1.65 12.90 -1.03
C LYS A 9 -2.00 11.46 -0.73
N ILE A 10 -3.07 10.98 -1.34
CA ILE A 10 -3.48 9.59 -1.17
C ILE A 10 -2.39 8.65 -1.66
N ASP A 11 -1.83 8.94 -2.82
CA ASP A 11 -0.77 8.10 -3.35
C ASP A 11 0.44 8.05 -2.43
N ARG A 12 0.82 9.19 -1.86
CA ARG A 12 1.95 9.23 -0.94
C ARG A 12 1.69 8.36 0.29
N LYS A 13 0.45 8.38 0.79
CA LYS A 13 0.11 7.52 1.93
C LYS A 13 0.18 6.05 1.57
N ILE A 14 -0.27 5.72 0.36
CA ILE A 14 -0.20 4.34 -0.11
C ILE A 14 1.25 3.89 -0.24
N GLN A 15 2.11 4.74 -0.78
CA GLN A 15 3.52 4.40 -0.92
C GLN A 15 4.19 4.24 0.44
N SER A 16 3.80 5.06 1.40
CA SER A 16 4.31 4.94 2.76
C SER A 16 3.91 3.60 3.38
N LEU A 17 2.66 3.19 3.18
CA LEU A 17 2.20 1.88 3.64
C LEU A 17 3.03 0.77 3.00
N LYS A 18 3.26 0.90 1.71
CA LYS A 18 4.00 -0.12 0.97
C LYS A 18 5.41 -0.27 1.53
N GLU A 19 6.09 0.84 1.75
CA GLU A 19 7.44 0.81 2.31
C GLU A 19 7.46 0.12 3.66
N THR A 20 6.52 0.48 4.51
CA THR A 20 6.45 -0.10 5.85
C THR A 20 6.18 -1.59 5.77
N ALA A 21 5.28 -2.01 4.90
CA ALA A 21 4.98 -3.43 4.75
C ALA A 21 6.18 -4.21 4.22
N LEU A 22 6.92 -3.62 3.29
CA LEU A 22 8.12 -4.28 2.77
C LEU A 22 9.19 -4.41 3.85
N GLU A 23 9.37 -3.36 4.65
CA GLU A 23 10.33 -3.42 5.75
C GLU A 23 9.95 -4.48 6.77
N LEU A 24 8.68 -4.51 7.12
CA LEU A 24 8.20 -5.49 8.08
C LEU A 24 8.38 -6.90 7.54
N LYS A 25 8.09 -7.11 6.28
CA LYS A 25 8.26 -8.42 5.66
C LYS A 25 9.71 -8.86 5.71
N ALA A 26 10.63 -7.93 5.44
CA ALA A 26 12.05 -8.24 5.48
C ALA A 26 12.52 -8.60 6.88
N MET A 27 11.92 -7.99 7.90
CA MET A 27 12.27 -8.27 9.29
C MET A 27 11.68 -9.58 9.79
N ALA A 28 10.72 -10.14 9.07
CA ALA A 28 9.97 -11.29 9.52
C ALA A 28 10.45 -12.59 8.87
N ASP A 29 11.70 -12.65 8.49
CA ASP A 29 12.28 -13.84 7.86
C ASP A 29 12.04 -15.09 8.68
N ASP A 30 12.22 -14.99 10.00
CA ASP A 30 12.08 -16.12 10.88
C ASP A 30 10.70 -16.19 11.52
N PHE A 31 9.74 -15.48 10.96
CA PHE A 31 8.41 -15.38 11.54
C PHE A 31 7.38 -15.66 10.45
N PRO A 32 7.17 -16.95 10.12
CA PRO A 32 6.34 -17.27 8.95
C PRO A 32 4.95 -16.66 8.92
N ALA A 33 4.29 -16.56 10.07
CA ALA A 33 2.95 -16.01 10.10
C ALA A 33 2.95 -14.53 9.71
N VAL A 34 3.90 -13.77 10.24
CA VAL A 34 4.01 -12.35 9.92
C VAL A 34 4.41 -12.17 8.46
N TYR A 35 5.36 -12.96 8.01
CA TYR A 35 5.81 -12.90 6.61
C TYR A 35 4.64 -13.12 5.66
N ARG A 36 3.84 -14.14 5.92
CA ARG A 36 2.70 -14.47 5.07
C ARG A 36 1.66 -13.37 5.07
N ASN A 37 1.38 -12.81 6.24
CA ASN A 37 0.40 -11.74 6.33
C ASN A 37 0.89 -10.46 5.67
N CYS A 38 2.19 -10.20 5.73
CA CYS A 38 2.75 -9.05 5.02
C CYS A 38 2.59 -9.20 3.51
N ALA A 39 2.72 -10.42 3.00
CA ALA A 39 2.50 -10.66 1.58
C ALA A 39 1.06 -10.33 1.20
N ARG A 40 0.11 -10.67 2.07
CA ARG A 40 -1.29 -10.33 1.83
C ARG A 40 -1.53 -8.83 1.88
N ILE A 41 -0.90 -8.17 2.83
CA ILE A 41 -1.01 -6.72 2.94
C ILE A 41 -0.47 -6.06 1.67
N LEU A 42 0.66 -6.53 1.18
CA LEU A 42 1.23 -5.99 -0.04
C LEU A 42 0.32 -6.20 -1.24
N ALA A 43 -0.36 -7.34 -1.30
CA ALA A 43 -1.33 -7.59 -2.36
C ALA A 43 -2.48 -6.59 -2.29
N SER A 44 -2.95 -6.30 -1.08
CA SER A 44 -4.01 -5.31 -0.89
C SER A 44 -3.54 -3.91 -1.27
N ILE A 45 -2.30 -3.59 -0.94
CA ILE A 45 -1.75 -2.30 -1.32
C ILE A 45 -1.67 -2.17 -2.83
N LYS A 46 -1.37 -3.26 -3.51
CA LYS A 46 -1.36 -3.27 -4.96
C LYS A 46 -2.73 -2.86 -5.52
N MET A 47 -3.79 -3.33 -4.90
CA MET A 47 -5.13 -2.94 -5.32
C MET A 47 -5.37 -1.46 -5.10
N LEU A 48 -4.87 -0.92 -3.99
CA LEU A 48 -4.97 0.52 -3.75
C LEU A 48 -4.24 1.31 -4.82
N GLU A 49 -3.06 0.85 -5.21
CA GLU A 49 -2.30 1.49 -6.25
C GLU A 49 -3.06 1.50 -7.57
N LEU A 50 -3.71 0.40 -7.90
CA LEU A 50 -4.48 0.31 -9.12
C LEU A 50 -5.68 1.25 -9.08
N ASN A 51 -6.32 1.36 -7.93
CA ASN A 51 -7.47 2.26 -7.79
C ASN A 51 -7.07 3.71 -8.07
N VAL A 52 -5.92 4.13 -7.55
CA VAL A 52 -5.46 5.49 -7.78
C VAL A 52 -5.02 5.68 -9.22
N SER A 53 -4.33 4.68 -9.76
CA SER A 53 -3.87 4.74 -11.13
C SER A 53 -5.04 4.86 -12.11
N ASP A 54 -6.12 4.14 -11.85
CA ASP A 54 -7.30 4.21 -12.70
C ASP A 54 -7.88 5.61 -12.73
N LEU A 55 -7.91 6.29 -11.58
CA LEU A 55 -8.43 7.64 -11.51
C LEU A 55 -7.52 8.63 -12.22
N ILE A 56 -6.22 8.45 -12.08
CA ILE A 56 -5.26 9.35 -12.69
C ILE A 56 -5.24 9.19 -14.20
N SER A 57 -5.43 7.98 -14.67
CA SER A 57 -5.37 7.66 -16.11
C SER A 57 -6.51 8.26 -16.90
N GLU A 58 -7.51 8.69 -16.21
CA GLU A 58 -8.64 9.30 -16.88
C GLU A 58 -8.23 10.56 -17.59
#